data_a73930322a21c00e55f6aab392759ee7
#
_entry.id   a73930322a21c00e55f6aab392759ee7
#
_cell.length_a   1.000
_cell.length_b   1.000
_cell.length_c   1.000
_cell.angle_alpha   90.00
_cell.angle_beta   90.00
_cell.angle_gamma   90.00
#
_symmetry.space_group_name_H-M   'P 1'
#
loop_
_entity.id
_entity.type
_entity.pdbx_description
1 polymer ?
#
loop_
_entity_poly.entity_id
_entity_poly.type
_entity_poly.pdbx_seq_one_letter_code
_entity_poly.pdbx_strand_id
1 'polypeptide(L)'
;MDIVKVFGTNVRKYRNEKGLSQEKLGELCDLHRTYISDIERFTRSIALENIQRIADALNIYTFKLFIEPEELSNGKREVNQD
;
A
#
# COMPACT_ATOMS: atom_id res chain seq x y z
N MET A 1 0.17 -1.10 15.51
CA MET A 1 0.12 -0.86 14.06
C MET A 1 -0.73 -1.89 13.36
N ASP A 2 -1.52 -1.47 12.42
CA ASP A 2 -2.32 -2.38 11.62
C ASP A 2 -1.67 -2.45 10.24
N ILE A 3 -0.99 -3.53 9.95
CA ILE A 3 -0.20 -3.64 8.73
C ILE A 3 -1.07 -3.60 7.47
N VAL A 4 -2.30 -4.06 7.55
CA VAL A 4 -3.19 -4.02 6.40
C VAL A 4 -3.56 -2.58 6.07
N LYS A 5 -3.79 -1.77 7.11
CA LYS A 5 -4.09 -0.35 6.88
C LYS A 5 -2.86 0.39 6.41
N VAL A 6 -1.70 0.08 6.96
CA VAL A 6 -0.46 0.72 6.54
C VAL A 6 -0.22 0.46 5.06
N PHE A 7 -0.32 -0.79 4.68
CA PHE A 7 -0.06 -1.18 3.30
C PHE A 7 -1.07 -0.53 2.35
N GLY A 8 -2.35 -0.65 2.66
CA GLY A 8 -3.40 -0.11 1.78
C GLY A 8 -3.33 1.40 1.63
N THR A 9 -3.03 2.10 2.74
CA THR A 9 -2.90 3.55 2.69
C THR A 9 -1.73 3.95 1.81
N ASN A 10 -0.62 3.23 1.92
CA ASN A 10 0.55 3.54 1.11
C ASN A 10 0.34 3.21 -0.36
N VAL A 11 -0.35 2.11 -0.67
CA VAL A 11 -0.66 1.80 -2.06
C VAL A 11 -1.45 2.94 -2.68
N ARG A 12 -2.48 3.42 -1.97
CA ARG A 12 -3.31 4.50 -2.47
C ARG A 12 -2.49 5.77 -2.63
N LYS A 13 -1.64 6.08 -1.66
CA LYS A 13 -0.83 7.28 -1.71
C LYS A 13 0.07 7.29 -2.94
N TYR A 14 0.83 6.23 -3.15
CA TYR A 14 1.76 6.20 -4.27
C TYR A 14 1.04 6.07 -5.61
N ARG A 15 -0.10 5.37 -5.61
CA ARG A 15 -0.91 5.29 -6.82
C ARG A 15 -1.38 6.68 -7.24
N ASN A 16 -1.88 7.45 -6.28
CA ASN A 16 -2.37 8.79 -6.56
C ASN A 16 -1.22 9.72 -6.98
N GLU A 17 -0.07 9.58 -6.35
CA GLU A 17 1.08 10.39 -6.73
C GLU A 17 1.51 10.14 -8.16
N LYS A 18 1.29 8.94 -8.65
CA LYS A 18 1.64 8.59 -10.02
C LYS A 18 0.49 8.87 -10.99
N GLY A 19 -0.63 9.37 -10.50
CA GLY A 19 -1.76 9.67 -11.34
C GLY A 19 -2.46 8.44 -11.91
N LEU A 20 -2.39 7.32 -11.21
CA LEU A 20 -2.95 6.07 -11.72
C LEU A 20 -4.31 5.78 -11.10
N SER A 21 -5.23 5.25 -11.91
CA SER A 21 -6.48 4.73 -11.39
C SER A 21 -6.22 3.36 -10.79
N GLN A 22 -7.17 2.86 -10.02
CA GLN A 22 -7.08 1.49 -9.51
C GLN A 22 -7.01 0.49 -10.65
N GLU A 23 -7.77 0.74 -11.70
CA GLU A 23 -7.78 -0.13 -12.86
C GLU A 23 -6.41 -0.12 -13.55
N LYS A 24 -5.83 1.05 -13.70
CA LYS A 24 -4.54 1.16 -14.37
C LYS A 24 -3.44 0.48 -13.56
N LEU A 25 -3.45 0.67 -12.24
CA LEU A 25 -2.47 -0.02 -11.41
C LEU A 25 -2.65 -1.53 -11.53
N GLY A 26 -3.89 -2.01 -11.53
CA GLY A 26 -4.15 -3.43 -11.69
C GLY A 26 -3.57 -3.96 -12.99
N GLU A 27 -3.74 -3.20 -14.08
CA GLU A 27 -3.17 -3.61 -15.37
C GLU A 27 -1.67 -3.70 -15.30
N LEU A 28 -1.03 -2.72 -14.68
CA LEU A 28 0.43 -2.67 -14.64
C LEU A 28 1.02 -3.80 -13.82
N CYS A 29 0.33 -4.26 -12.81
CA CYS A 29 0.83 -5.32 -11.95
C CYS A 29 0.14 -6.66 -12.18
N ASP A 30 -0.70 -6.73 -13.20
CA ASP A 30 -1.41 -7.97 -13.57
C ASP A 30 -2.29 -8.47 -12.44
N LEU A 31 -3.00 -7.57 -11.79
CA LEU A 31 -3.96 -7.90 -10.75
C LEU A 31 -5.27 -7.23 -11.10
N HIS A 32 -6.38 -7.87 -10.74
CA HIS A 32 -7.68 -7.30 -11.03
C HIS A 32 -7.89 -6.03 -10.20
N ARG A 33 -8.58 -5.05 -10.78
CA ARG A 33 -8.83 -3.79 -10.07
C ARG A 33 -9.57 -3.99 -8.76
N THR A 34 -10.40 -5.03 -8.67
CA THR A 34 -11.12 -5.32 -7.44
C THR A 34 -10.15 -5.66 -6.32
N TYR A 35 -9.06 -6.35 -6.66
CA TYR A 35 -8.04 -6.69 -5.71
C TYR A 35 -7.36 -5.41 -5.18
N ILE A 36 -7.06 -4.47 -6.08
CA ILE A 36 -6.48 -3.19 -5.69
C ILE A 36 -7.46 -2.42 -4.78
N SER A 37 -8.72 -2.40 -5.16
CA SER A 37 -9.73 -1.74 -4.37
C SER A 37 -9.84 -2.34 -2.98
N ASP A 38 -9.81 -3.67 -2.88
CA ASP A 38 -9.88 -4.34 -1.59
C ASP A 38 -8.69 -4.01 -0.72
N ILE A 39 -7.51 -3.92 -1.31
CA ILE A 39 -6.30 -3.54 -0.58
C ILE A 39 -6.48 -2.14 0.00
N GLU A 40 -6.99 -1.22 -0.79
CA GLU A 40 -7.12 0.17 -0.35
C GLU A 40 -8.26 0.36 0.63
N ARG A 41 -9.19 -0.60 0.71
CA ARG A 41 -10.27 -0.57 1.69
C ARG A 41 -9.93 -1.40 2.92
N PHE A 42 -8.73 -1.95 2.97
CA PHE A 42 -8.22 -2.70 4.11
C PHE A 42 -9.00 -3.99 4.38
N THR A 43 -9.54 -4.58 3.32
CA THR A 43 -10.37 -5.76 3.47
C THR A 43 -9.69 -7.01 2.97
N ARG A 44 -8.41 -6.94 2.67
CA ARG A 44 -7.72 -8.10 2.11
C ARG A 44 -6.26 -8.16 2.55
N SER A 45 -5.81 -9.32 2.95
CA SER A 45 -4.39 -9.58 3.13
C SER A 45 -3.79 -9.84 1.77
N ILE A 46 -2.48 -9.70 1.63
CA ILE A 46 -1.86 -9.76 0.33
C ILE A 46 -0.68 -10.71 0.35
N ALA A 47 -0.54 -11.48 -0.69
CA ALA A 47 0.60 -12.39 -0.83
C ALA A 47 1.88 -11.61 -1.13
N LEU A 48 3.00 -12.14 -0.68
CA LEU A 48 4.29 -11.47 -0.88
C LEU A 48 4.58 -11.17 -2.34
N GLU A 49 4.24 -12.09 -3.22
CA GLU A 49 4.51 -11.88 -4.64
C GLU A 49 3.73 -10.69 -5.18
N ASN A 50 2.52 -10.49 -4.66
CA ASN A 50 1.71 -9.38 -5.12
C ASN A 50 2.19 -8.06 -4.56
N ILE A 51 2.77 -8.08 -3.37
CA ILE A 51 3.42 -6.89 -2.81
C ILE A 51 4.53 -6.44 -3.77
N GLN A 52 5.33 -7.40 -4.22
CA GLN A 52 6.41 -7.08 -5.14
C GLN A 52 5.88 -6.54 -6.46
N ARG A 53 4.83 -7.16 -7.01
CA ARG A 53 4.25 -6.69 -8.26
C ARG A 53 3.76 -5.26 -8.15
N ILE A 54 3.13 -4.92 -7.04
CA ILE A 54 2.61 -3.58 -6.84
C ILE A 54 3.75 -2.58 -6.69
N ALA A 55 4.77 -2.93 -5.91
CA ALA A 55 5.92 -2.03 -5.73
C ALA A 55 6.62 -1.78 -7.06
N ASP A 56 6.79 -2.83 -7.86
CA ASP A 56 7.43 -2.71 -9.17
C ASP A 56 6.58 -1.81 -10.08
N ALA A 57 5.27 -2.01 -10.08
CA ALA A 57 4.40 -1.21 -10.94
C ALA A 57 4.42 0.25 -10.52
N LEU A 58 4.58 0.52 -9.22
CA LEU A 58 4.67 1.88 -8.73
C LEU A 58 6.09 2.44 -8.80
N ASN A 59 7.04 1.60 -9.17
CA ASN A 59 8.45 1.97 -9.30
C ASN A 59 9.01 2.51 -7.99
N ILE A 60 8.74 1.82 -6.91
CA ILE A 60 9.24 2.19 -5.59
C ILE A 60 9.82 0.95 -4.92
N TYR A 61 10.66 1.16 -3.93
CA TYR A 61 11.16 0.05 -3.12
C TYR A 61 10.02 -0.50 -2.28
N THR A 62 10.01 -1.81 -2.11
CA THR A 62 8.94 -2.48 -1.37
C THR A 62 8.75 -1.92 0.02
N PHE A 63 9.85 -1.59 0.70
CA PHE A 63 9.75 -1.13 2.08
C PHE A 63 8.93 0.14 2.21
N LYS A 64 8.84 0.93 1.15
CA LYS A 64 8.07 2.17 1.22
C LYS A 64 6.59 1.93 1.44
N LEU A 65 6.12 0.74 1.08
CA LEU A 65 4.72 0.40 1.29
C LEU A 65 4.43 0.04 2.75
N PHE A 66 5.48 -0.05 3.59
CA PHE A 66 5.33 -0.45 4.97
C PHE A 66 5.74 0.62 5.98
N ILE A 67 6.02 1.84 5.50
CA ILE A 67 6.31 2.94 6.41
C ILE A 67 4.97 3.47 6.92
N GLU A 68 4.82 3.54 8.21
CA GLU A 68 3.54 3.93 8.80
C GLU A 68 3.22 5.38 8.42
N PRO A 69 2.13 5.61 7.71
CA PRO A 69 1.80 6.97 7.30
C PRO A 69 1.43 7.83 8.49
N GLU A 70 1.72 9.11 8.40
CA GLU A 70 1.43 10.02 9.47
C GLU A 70 -0.02 10.05 9.84
N GLU A 71 -0.91 9.93 8.89
CA GLU A 71 -2.31 9.95 9.16
C GLU A 71 -2.79 8.75 9.99
N LEU A 72 -2.00 7.68 10.07
CA LEU A 72 -2.36 6.54 10.87
C LEU A 72 -1.62 6.53 12.19
N SER A 73 -0.63 7.37 12.33
CA SER A 73 0.22 7.34 13.42
C SER A 73 -0.26 8.14 14.53
N ASN A 74 -1.37 8.68 14.58
CA ASN A 74 -1.89 9.25 15.63
C ASN A 74 -0.99 9.69 16.65
N GLY A 75 -0.20 10.30 16.56
CA GLY A 75 0.57 10.68 17.55
C GLY A 75 1.73 10.01 17.38
N LYS A 76 2.59 9.80 17.73
CA LYS A 76 3.62 9.13 17.50
C LYS A 76 3.82 7.95 18.15
N ARG A 77 4.52 7.12 17.68
CA ARG A 77 4.86 5.97 18.29
C ARG A 77 5.75 6.32 19.35
N GLU A 78 5.63 5.78 20.47
CA GLU A 78 6.42 6.06 21.55
C GLU A 78 7.52 5.20 21.46
N VAL A 79 8.39 5.48 21.05
CA VAL A 79 9.47 4.67 20.88
C VAL A 79 10.27 4.47 21.95
N ASN A 80 10.43 4.51 22.15
CA ASN A 80 11.09 4.08 22.75
C ASN A 80 11.15 3.72 23.46
N GLN A 81 11.00 3.72 23.74
CA GLN A 81 10.95 3.33 24.36
C GLN A 81 11.56 2.54 24.68
N ASP A 82 11.98 2.44 24.67
CA ASP A 82 12.47 1.84 25.06
C ASP A 82 12.76 1.63 25.19
#